data_56e080e8c9403a80ab7907bac9a161b5
#
_entry.id   56e080e8c9403a80ab7907bac9a161b5
#
_cell.length_a   1.000
_cell.length_b   1.000
_cell.length_c   1.000
_cell.angle_alpha   90.00
_cell.angle_beta   90.00
_cell.angle_gamma   90.00
#
_symmetry.space_group_name_H-M   'P 1'
#
loop_
_entity.id
_entity.type
_entity.pdbx_description
1 polymer ?
#
loop_
_entity_poly.entity_id
_entity_poly.type
_entity_poly.pdbx_seq_one_letter_code
_entity_poly.pdbx_strand_id
1 'polypeptide(L)'
;MHAGSIENDLTAAARVYTTLRKADRWVGGYELQDATRTTALSTRISEVRHQLMMRNPVTEEIEVKQEGKRFYYRLRRVPIKRESGQLVLV
;
A
#
# COMPACT_ATOMS: atom_id res chain seq x y z
N MET A 1 -20.38 -4.31 -17.86
CA MET A 1 -19.89 -4.58 -17.46
C MET A 1 -19.46 -4.39 -17.17
N HIS A 2 -19.42 -4.31 -16.81
CA HIS A 2 -18.77 -4.40 -16.28
C HIS A 2 -18.33 -4.45 -15.84
N ALA A 3 -18.60 -4.38 -15.89
CA ALA A 3 -17.98 -4.71 -15.28
C ALA A 3 -17.38 -4.43 -14.85
N GLY A 4 -17.27 -4.28 -14.68
CA GLY A 4 -16.61 -4.30 -14.14
C GLY A 4 -16.18 -4.08 -13.64
N SER A 5 -16.54 -4.17 -13.26
CA SER A 5 -16.07 -4.23 -12.66
C SER A 5 -15.35 -4.68 -12.13
N ILE A 6 -15.54 -5.31 -12.13
CA ILE A 6 -14.84 -5.98 -11.58
C ILE A 6 -13.69 -5.85 -11.54
N GLU A 7 -13.30 -5.70 -12.15
CA GLU A 7 -12.23 -5.40 -12.01
C GLU A 7 -12.14 -4.34 -11.32
N ASN A 8 -12.98 -3.83 -10.97
CA ASN A 8 -13.05 -2.86 -10.27
C ASN A 8 -12.69 -2.99 -9.01
N ASP A 9 -13.12 -3.76 -8.50
CA ASP A 9 -12.66 -4.17 -7.34
C ASP A 9 -11.30 -4.37 -7.51
N LEU A 10 -10.90 -4.53 -8.56
CA LEU A 10 -9.52 -4.68 -8.82
C LEU A 10 -8.99 -3.43 -9.43
N THR A 11 -9.22 -2.32 -8.74
CA THR A 11 -8.58 -1.08 -9.13
C THR A 11 -7.07 -1.25 -9.05
N ALA A 12 -6.36 -0.40 -9.76
CA ALA A 12 -4.90 -0.44 -9.72
C ALA A 12 -4.40 -0.26 -8.29
N ALA A 13 -5.03 0.61 -7.52
CA ALA A 13 -4.65 0.81 -6.13
C ALA A 13 -4.85 -0.47 -5.31
N ALA A 14 -5.95 -1.16 -5.51
CA ALA A 14 -6.21 -2.41 -4.79
C ALA A 14 -5.18 -3.47 -5.15
N ARG A 15 -4.79 -3.54 -6.42
CA ARG A 15 -3.76 -4.50 -6.83
C ARG A 15 -2.42 -4.19 -6.19
N VAL A 16 -2.06 -2.91 -6.09
CA VAL A 16 -0.83 -2.50 -5.43
C VAL A 16 -0.85 -2.92 -3.96
N TYR A 17 -1.93 -2.61 -3.27
CA TYR A 17 -2.07 -2.98 -1.87
C TYR A 17 -1.95 -4.49 -1.67
N THR A 18 -2.68 -5.26 -2.45
CA THR A 18 -2.68 -6.72 -2.33
C THR A 18 -1.31 -7.30 -2.61
N THR A 19 -0.62 -6.77 -3.62
CA THR A 19 0.72 -7.26 -3.96
C THR A 19 1.70 -6.99 -2.83
N LEU A 20 1.67 -5.79 -2.25
CA LEU A 20 2.54 -5.45 -1.14
C LEU A 20 2.23 -6.30 0.09
N ARG A 21 0.96 -6.54 0.35
CA ARG A 21 0.55 -7.34 1.49
C ARG A 21 1.03 -8.78 1.37
N LYS A 22 0.89 -9.36 0.19
CA LYS A 22 1.32 -10.74 -0.04
C LYS A 22 2.83 -10.89 -0.02
N ALA A 23 3.54 -9.88 -0.52
CA ALA A 23 4.99 -9.94 -0.59
C ALA A 23 5.63 -9.92 0.80
N ASP A 24 5.09 -9.09 1.69
CA ASP A 24 5.59 -8.96 3.07
C ASP A 24 7.09 -8.70 3.10
N ARG A 25 7.58 -7.88 2.18
CA ARG A 25 8.99 -7.51 2.06
C ARG A 25 9.09 -6.23 1.26
N TRP A 26 10.30 -5.70 1.16
CA TRP A 26 10.55 -4.59 0.27
C TRP A 26 10.37 -5.05 -1.18
N VAL A 27 9.57 -4.33 -1.93
CA VAL A 27 9.30 -4.64 -3.34
C VAL A 27 9.77 -3.46 -4.16
N GLY A 28 10.61 -3.73 -5.16
CA GLY A 28 11.09 -2.68 -6.04
C GLY A 28 9.97 -2.06 -6.84
N GLY A 29 10.12 -0.76 -7.15
CA GLY A 29 9.09 -0.05 -7.91
C GLY A 29 8.81 -0.69 -9.25
N TYR A 30 9.84 -1.10 -9.98
CA TYR A 30 9.63 -1.75 -11.26
C TYR A 30 8.95 -3.11 -11.10
N GLU A 31 9.34 -3.86 -10.08
CA GLU A 31 8.70 -5.14 -9.78
C GLU A 31 7.22 -4.94 -9.48
N LEU A 32 6.92 -3.96 -8.65
CA LEU A 32 5.55 -3.68 -8.26
C LEU A 32 4.72 -3.20 -9.45
N GLN A 33 5.30 -2.34 -10.28
CA GLN A 33 4.63 -1.83 -11.46
C GLN A 33 4.31 -2.95 -12.43
N ASP A 34 5.26 -3.86 -12.63
CA ASP A 34 5.07 -4.99 -13.52
C ASP A 34 4.02 -5.96 -12.99
N ALA A 35 4.08 -6.26 -11.69
CA ALA A 35 3.14 -7.20 -11.08
C ALA A 35 1.72 -6.67 -11.10
N THR A 36 1.53 -5.36 -10.97
CA THR A 36 0.21 -4.75 -10.91
C THR A 36 -0.23 -4.19 -12.25
N ARG A 37 0.67 -4.16 -13.22
CA ARG A 37 0.41 -3.63 -14.55
C ARG A 37 -0.09 -2.20 -14.53
N THR A 38 0.44 -1.39 -13.64
CA THR A 38 0.09 0.01 -13.60
C THR A 38 1.23 0.84 -14.16
N THR A 39 0.86 1.92 -14.84
CA THR A 39 1.85 2.84 -15.39
C THR A 39 2.02 4.08 -14.54
N ALA A 40 1.20 4.24 -13.52
CA ALA A 40 1.23 5.43 -12.66
C ALA A 40 1.41 4.99 -11.21
N LEU A 41 2.51 4.29 -10.95
CA LEU A 41 2.71 3.68 -9.64
C LEU A 41 2.67 4.70 -8.50
N SER A 42 3.33 5.85 -8.64
CA SER A 42 3.34 6.83 -7.56
C SER A 42 1.94 7.33 -7.23
N THR A 43 1.08 7.48 -8.24
CA THR A 43 -0.30 7.85 -8.01
C THR A 43 -1.05 6.75 -7.26
N ARG A 44 -0.83 5.50 -7.66
CA ARG A 44 -1.48 4.37 -6.98
C ARG A 44 -1.01 4.25 -5.54
N ILE A 45 0.28 4.46 -5.30
CA ILE A 45 0.82 4.45 -3.94
C ILE A 45 0.16 5.54 -3.10
N SER A 46 0.00 6.74 -3.66
CA SER A 46 -0.66 7.83 -2.94
C SER A 46 -2.10 7.49 -2.61
N GLU A 47 -2.80 6.85 -3.53
CA GLU A 47 -4.19 6.44 -3.29
C GLU A 47 -4.28 5.42 -2.16
N VAL A 48 -3.38 4.44 -2.16
CA VAL A 48 -3.37 3.43 -1.10
C VAL A 48 -3.05 4.08 0.23
N ARG A 49 -2.05 4.95 0.27
CA ARG A 49 -1.70 5.66 1.49
C ARG A 49 -2.89 6.44 2.05
N HIS A 50 -3.59 7.14 1.18
CA HIS A 50 -4.75 7.90 1.61
C HIS A 50 -5.82 7.00 2.22
N GLN A 51 -6.11 5.89 1.55
CA GLN A 51 -7.12 4.95 2.05
C GLN A 51 -6.71 4.36 3.40
N LEU A 52 -5.42 4.04 3.56
CA LEU A 52 -4.95 3.48 4.82
C LEU A 52 -5.03 4.50 5.95
N MET A 53 -4.74 5.78 5.64
CA MET A 53 -4.81 6.82 6.64
C MET A 53 -6.24 7.16 7.04
N MET A 54 -7.20 6.84 6.19
CA MET A 54 -8.61 7.10 6.51
C MET A 54 -9.22 6.03 7.40
N ARG A 55 -8.51 4.95 7.64
CA ARG A 55 -9.00 3.92 8.56
C ARG A 55 -8.93 4.42 9.99
N ASN A 56 -9.86 3.96 10.80
CA ASN A 56 -9.91 4.31 12.21
C ASN A 56 -10.07 3.05 13.04
N PRO A 57 -9.00 2.56 13.68
CA PRO A 57 -7.66 3.16 13.73
C PRO A 57 -6.82 2.83 12.50
N VAL A 58 -5.78 3.63 12.31
CA VAL A 58 -4.78 3.33 11.28
C VAL A 58 -3.96 2.14 11.74
N THR A 59 -3.91 1.09 10.93
CA THR A 59 -3.23 -0.15 11.30
C THR A 59 -2.10 -0.51 10.36
N GLU A 60 -2.02 0.14 9.22
CA GLU A 60 -1.00 -0.17 8.22
C GLU A 60 -0.55 1.11 7.54
N GLU A 61 0.67 1.09 7.05
CA GLU A 61 1.19 2.20 6.25
C GLU A 61 2.14 1.65 5.20
N ILE A 62 2.38 2.43 4.16
CA ILE A 62 3.36 2.07 3.15
C ILE A 62 4.64 2.81 3.45
N GLU A 63 5.72 2.05 3.63
CA GLU A 63 7.05 2.62 3.73
C GLU A 63 7.69 2.69 2.36
N VAL A 64 8.52 3.69 2.15
CA VAL A 64 9.27 3.82 0.93
C VAL A 64 10.72 4.08 1.28
N LYS A 65 11.63 3.49 0.52
CA LYS A 65 13.05 3.83 0.62
C LYS A 65 13.60 3.99 -0.77
N GLN A 66 14.67 4.74 -0.88
CA GLN A 66 15.34 4.95 -2.14
C GLN A 66 16.79 4.49 -2.03
N GLU A 67 17.21 3.69 -3.01
CA GLU A 67 18.60 3.25 -3.10
C GLU A 67 19.09 3.60 -4.50
N GLY A 68 19.95 4.59 -4.60
CA GLY A 68 20.38 5.11 -5.88
C GLY A 68 19.17 5.73 -6.60
N LYS A 69 18.88 5.23 -7.78
CA LYS A 69 17.74 5.72 -8.57
C LYS A 69 16.52 4.82 -8.42
N ARG A 70 16.57 3.83 -7.53
CA ARG A 70 15.49 2.87 -7.38
C ARG A 70 14.73 3.13 -6.11
N PHE A 71 13.41 2.99 -6.19
CA PHE A 71 12.52 3.09 -5.05
C PHE A 71 12.00 1.71 -4.69
N TYR A 72 11.85 1.48 -3.38
CA TYR A 72 11.32 0.23 -2.87
C TYR A 72 10.18 0.56 -1.91
N TYR A 73 9.19 -0.30 -1.88
CA TYR A 73 7.98 -0.10 -1.08
C TYR A 73 7.71 -1.32 -0.24
N ARG A 74 7.15 -1.10 0.93
CA ARG A 74 6.77 -2.19 1.82
C ARG A 74 5.56 -1.77 2.62
N LEU A 75 4.61 -2.70 2.77
CA LEU A 75 3.49 -2.50 3.67
C LEU A 75 3.92 -2.95 5.06
N ARG A 76 3.67 -2.10 6.07
CA ARG A 76 4.02 -2.46 7.43
C ARG A 76 2.85 -2.18 8.34
N ARG A 77 2.78 -2.90 9.44
CA ARG A 77 1.80 -2.64 10.48
C ARG A 77 2.31 -1.57 11.41
N VAL A 78 1.38 -0.75 11.87
CA VAL A 78 1.72 0.29 12.84
C VAL A 78 1.01 -0.01 14.13
N PRO A 79 1.62 0.37 15.28
CA PRO A 79 0.95 0.18 16.57
C PRO A 79 -0.29 1.05 16.66
N ILE A 80 -1.31 0.53 17.35
CA ILE A 80 -2.54 1.27 17.58
C ILE A 80 -2.34 2.17 18.79
N LYS A 81 -2.67 3.47 18.62
CA LYS A 81 -2.60 4.42 19.72
C LYS A 81 -3.92 4.48 20.45
N ARG A 82 -3.86 4.50 21.75
CA ARG A 82 -5.05 4.73 22.56
C ARG A 82 -5.31 6.22 22.68
N GLU A 83 -6.50 6.56 23.15
CA GLU A 83 -6.86 7.95 23.34
C GLU A 83 -5.88 8.70 24.23
N SER A 84 -5.32 7.99 25.20
CA SER A 84 -4.35 8.58 26.10
C SER A 84 -3.01 8.85 25.43
N GLY A 85 -2.86 8.45 24.18
CA GLY A 85 -1.60 8.59 23.47
C GLY A 85 -0.65 7.43 23.69
N GLN A 86 -1.01 6.47 24.52
CA GLN A 86 -0.15 5.33 24.76
C GLN A 86 -0.20 4.39 23.58
N LEU A 87 0.94 3.79 23.28
CA LEU A 87 1.01 2.77 22.26
C LEU A 87 0.56 1.45 22.85
N VAL A 88 -0.26 0.74 22.10
CA VAL A 88 -0.68 -0.59 22.47
C VAL A 88 0.14 -1.56 21.64
N LEU A 89 0.95 -2.35 22.32
CA LEU A 89 1.74 -3.38 21.66
C LEU A 89 0.91 -4.66 21.67
N VAL A 90 0.59 -5.12 20.51
CA VAL A 90 -0.28 -6.26 20.38
C VAL A 90 0.50 -7.46 19.93
#